data_4f71b7a8153142d33b71500fc03d8bfa
#
_entry.id   4f71b7a8153142d33b71500fc03d8bfa
#
_cell.length_a   1.000
_cell.length_b   1.000
_cell.length_c   1.000
_cell.angle_alpha   90.00
_cell.angle_beta   90.00
_cell.angle_gamma   90.00
#
_symmetry.space_group_name_H-M   'P 1'
#
loop_
_entity.id
_entity.type
_entity.pdbx_description
1 polymer ?
#
loop_
_entity_poly.entity_id
_entity_poly.type
_entity_poly.pdbx_seq_one_letter_code
_entity_poly.pdbx_strand_id
1 'polypeptide(L)'
;IISWVLRFIPRKFIQLFAHRLIKVYSIFLTGNKVYCPVCDHSFRHFLPYGRLTPRENALCPSCLSLERHRLMHLYLKNETSFFTEKPKLLHIAPEYCFIERFENHLGDNYITADIESPLAKVKMDLHDIPFEDNTFDVVFCNHVLEHVKDDVRCMQEIRRVLKPSGFALCQSPQRYDLATTYEDASITDPREREIHFLQDDHLRIYGRDYGSQLEKSGFTVEPVNLIKKLGLTESSRMALPLEEIIYVCRK
;
A
#
# COMPACT_ATOMS: atom_id res chain seq x y z
N ILE A 1 -18.55 -22.93 -16.30
CA ILE A 1 -19.70 -22.19 -15.73
C ILE A 1 -19.21 -21.01 -14.89
N ILE A 2 -18.23 -21.18 -13.98
CA ILE A 2 -17.71 -20.11 -13.12
C ILE A 2 -17.11 -18.95 -13.94
N SER A 3 -16.32 -19.25 -14.98
CA SER A 3 -15.70 -18.21 -15.83
C SER A 3 -16.73 -17.39 -16.64
N TRP A 4 -17.87 -17.96 -16.94
CA TRP A 4 -18.95 -17.28 -17.66
C TRP A 4 -19.72 -16.33 -16.74
N VAL A 5 -20.03 -16.74 -15.51
CA VAL A 5 -20.70 -15.91 -14.50
C VAL A 5 -19.84 -14.69 -14.13
N LEU A 6 -18.52 -14.86 -14.01
CA LEU A 6 -17.59 -13.79 -13.69
C LEU A 6 -17.47 -12.70 -14.77
N ARG A 7 -17.91 -12.97 -16.01
CA ARG A 7 -17.95 -11.98 -17.11
C ARG A 7 -19.08 -10.96 -16.99
N PHE A 8 -20.18 -11.31 -16.30
CA PHE A 8 -21.38 -10.48 -16.23
C PHE A 8 -21.57 -9.77 -14.90
N ILE A 9 -20.80 -10.12 -13.86
CA ILE A 9 -20.86 -9.46 -12.56
C ILE A 9 -19.73 -8.43 -12.48
N PRO A 10 -20.04 -7.13 -12.26
CA PRO A 10 -19.01 -6.12 -12.07
C PRO A 10 -18.04 -6.53 -10.96
N ARG A 11 -16.73 -6.36 -11.19
CA ARG A 11 -15.65 -6.77 -10.28
C ARG A 11 -15.89 -6.33 -8.82
N LYS A 12 -16.49 -5.14 -8.62
CA LYS A 12 -16.78 -4.62 -7.28
C LYS A 12 -17.79 -5.48 -6.49
N PHE A 13 -18.79 -6.08 -7.15
CA PHE A 13 -19.75 -6.96 -6.46
C PHE A 13 -19.11 -8.30 -6.12
N ILE A 14 -18.27 -8.82 -7.01
CA ILE A 14 -17.50 -10.05 -6.76
C ILE A 14 -16.56 -9.84 -5.58
N GLN A 15 -15.86 -8.71 -5.53
CA GLN A 15 -14.97 -8.37 -4.43
C GLN A 15 -15.72 -8.23 -3.10
N LEU A 16 -16.82 -7.47 -3.06
CA LEU A 16 -17.63 -7.28 -1.85
C LEU A 16 -18.20 -8.60 -1.32
N PHE A 17 -18.68 -9.46 -2.21
CA PHE A 17 -19.22 -10.78 -1.84
C PHE A 17 -18.11 -11.72 -1.35
N ALA A 18 -16.98 -11.77 -2.07
CA ALA A 18 -15.81 -12.54 -1.66
C ALA A 18 -15.27 -12.08 -0.31
N HIS A 19 -15.21 -10.77 -0.06
CA HIS A 19 -14.78 -10.22 1.23
C HIS A 19 -15.69 -10.68 2.38
N ARG A 20 -17.02 -10.67 2.17
CA ARG A 20 -17.98 -11.17 3.20
C ARG A 20 -17.80 -12.66 3.47
N LEU A 21 -17.62 -13.47 2.42
CA LEU A 21 -17.40 -14.91 2.57
C LEU A 21 -16.08 -15.20 3.30
N ILE A 22 -15.00 -14.51 2.92
CA ILE A 22 -13.70 -14.64 3.58
C ILE A 22 -13.79 -14.24 5.05
N LYS A 23 -14.51 -13.17 5.37
CA LYS A 23 -14.72 -12.73 6.76
C LYS A 23 -15.50 -13.76 7.59
N VAL A 24 -16.51 -14.41 7.01
CA VAL A 24 -17.22 -15.53 7.68
C VAL A 24 -16.27 -16.72 7.85
N TYR A 25 -15.50 -17.05 6.82
CA TYR A 25 -14.52 -18.14 6.88
C TYR A 25 -13.42 -17.88 7.92
N SER A 26 -13.08 -16.63 8.21
CA SER A 26 -12.07 -16.26 9.19
C SER A 26 -12.35 -16.80 10.60
N ILE A 27 -13.63 -17.01 10.95
CA ILE A 27 -14.06 -17.58 12.23
C ILE A 27 -13.46 -18.97 12.43
N PHE A 28 -13.42 -19.79 11.37
CA PHE A 28 -12.84 -21.14 11.40
C PHE A 28 -11.31 -21.15 11.45
N LEU A 29 -10.68 -20.02 11.11
CA LEU A 29 -9.22 -19.85 11.15
C LEU A 29 -8.72 -19.27 12.48
N THR A 30 -9.61 -18.94 13.42
CA THR A 30 -9.23 -18.41 14.73
C THR A 30 -8.20 -19.30 15.42
N GLY A 31 -7.18 -18.71 16.00
CA GLY A 31 -6.07 -19.40 16.68
C GLY A 31 -5.06 -18.40 17.22
N ASN A 32 -3.85 -18.82 17.54
CA ASN A 32 -2.83 -17.98 18.19
C ASN A 32 -1.43 -18.04 17.52
N LYS A 33 -1.33 -18.63 16.33
CA LYS A 33 -0.02 -18.77 15.66
C LYS A 33 0.44 -17.49 14.96
N VAL A 34 -0.50 -16.77 14.33
CA VAL A 34 -0.22 -15.49 13.66
C VAL A 34 -1.16 -14.39 14.18
N TYR A 35 -0.68 -13.16 14.21
CA TYR A 35 -1.40 -12.01 14.73
C TYR A 35 -1.45 -10.89 13.70
N CYS A 36 -2.62 -10.33 13.46
CA CYS A 36 -2.81 -9.17 12.60
C CYS A 36 -2.95 -7.89 13.42
N PRO A 37 -1.96 -6.99 13.41
CA PRO A 37 -2.00 -5.73 14.15
C PRO A 37 -3.02 -4.73 13.58
N VAL A 38 -3.45 -4.90 12.31
CA VAL A 38 -4.44 -4.00 11.69
C VAL A 38 -5.83 -4.21 12.26
N CYS A 39 -6.27 -5.46 12.42
CA CYS A 39 -7.62 -5.75 12.97
C CYS A 39 -7.62 -6.30 14.40
N ASP A 40 -6.44 -6.44 15.00
CA ASP A 40 -6.25 -6.93 16.38
C ASP A 40 -6.80 -8.35 16.62
N HIS A 41 -6.63 -9.24 15.63
CA HIS A 41 -7.07 -10.64 15.71
C HIS A 41 -5.93 -11.61 15.46
N SER A 42 -6.04 -12.78 16.10
CA SER A 42 -5.08 -13.89 15.93
C SER A 42 -5.71 -15.08 15.20
N PHE A 43 -4.91 -15.76 14.38
CA PHE A 43 -5.34 -16.87 13.54
C PHE A 43 -4.36 -18.04 13.61
N ARG A 44 -4.79 -19.21 13.11
CA ARG A 44 -3.92 -20.38 12.92
C ARG A 44 -2.91 -20.13 11.80
N HIS A 45 -3.32 -19.43 10.76
CA HIS A 45 -2.52 -18.95 9.63
C HIS A 45 -3.29 -17.86 8.90
N PHE A 46 -2.58 -17.05 8.13
CA PHE A 46 -3.19 -16.18 7.12
C PHE A 46 -3.38 -16.93 5.80
N LEU A 47 -4.20 -16.39 4.92
CA LEU A 47 -4.44 -16.97 3.61
C LEU A 47 -3.26 -16.70 2.67
N PRO A 48 -3.01 -17.56 1.66
CA PRO A 48 -2.04 -17.26 0.62
C PRO A 48 -2.51 -16.11 -0.25
N TYR A 49 -1.56 -15.37 -0.82
CA TYR A 49 -1.84 -14.27 -1.74
C TYR A 49 -0.75 -14.14 -2.80
N GLY A 50 -1.16 -13.87 -4.04
CA GLY A 50 -0.32 -13.68 -5.21
C GLY A 50 -0.84 -14.46 -6.40
N ARG A 51 -0.63 -13.93 -7.62
CA ARG A 51 -1.15 -14.54 -8.86
C ARG A 51 -0.18 -15.57 -9.44
N LEU A 52 1.08 -15.19 -9.63
CA LEU A 52 2.11 -16.04 -10.24
C LEU A 52 2.81 -16.92 -9.21
N THR A 53 3.24 -16.33 -8.13
CA THR A 53 3.92 -16.99 -7.00
C THR A 53 3.19 -16.66 -5.71
N PRO A 54 2.19 -17.47 -5.31
CA PRO A 54 1.47 -17.24 -4.06
C PRO A 54 2.42 -17.28 -2.86
N ARG A 55 2.33 -16.25 -2.02
CA ARG A 55 3.05 -16.19 -0.74
C ARG A 55 2.14 -16.74 0.35
N GLU A 56 2.64 -17.69 1.11
CA GLU A 56 1.92 -18.24 2.26
C GLU A 56 1.84 -17.21 3.40
N ASN A 57 0.81 -17.30 4.23
CA ASN A 57 0.57 -16.38 5.35
C ASN A 57 0.53 -14.89 4.99
N ALA A 58 0.11 -14.56 3.78
CA ALA A 58 0.14 -13.19 3.28
C ALA A 58 -1.10 -12.37 3.65
N LEU A 59 -2.31 -12.91 3.41
CA LEU A 59 -3.57 -12.18 3.49
C LEU A 59 -4.32 -12.48 4.79
N CYS A 60 -4.54 -11.45 5.62
CA CYS A 60 -5.38 -11.60 6.81
C CYS A 60 -6.84 -11.93 6.41
N PRO A 61 -7.43 -13.02 6.93
CA PRO A 61 -8.78 -13.43 6.52
C PRO A 61 -9.88 -12.52 7.07
N SER A 62 -9.61 -11.69 8.06
CA SER A 62 -10.60 -10.76 8.65
C SER A 62 -10.61 -9.40 7.95
N CYS A 63 -9.48 -8.69 7.94
CA CYS A 63 -9.41 -7.32 7.41
C CYS A 63 -8.80 -7.23 6.02
N LEU A 64 -8.32 -8.34 5.44
CA LEU A 64 -7.68 -8.42 4.13
C LEU A 64 -6.36 -7.63 4.03
N SER A 65 -5.73 -7.33 5.17
CA SER A 65 -4.40 -6.72 5.15
C SER A 65 -3.35 -7.71 4.64
N LEU A 66 -2.46 -7.22 3.80
CA LEU A 66 -1.24 -7.91 3.38
C LEU A 66 -0.07 -7.59 4.33
N GLU A 67 1.06 -8.23 4.11
CA GLU A 67 2.29 -8.10 4.88
C GLU A 67 2.71 -6.63 5.01
N ARG A 68 2.78 -5.90 3.88
CA ARG A 68 3.12 -4.48 3.83
C ARG A 68 2.15 -3.57 4.59
N HIS A 69 0.84 -3.90 4.55
CA HIS A 69 -0.17 -3.12 5.27
C HIS A 69 0.01 -3.24 6.79
N ARG A 70 0.36 -4.45 7.27
CA ARG A 70 0.66 -4.68 8.68
C ARG A 70 1.92 -3.92 9.10
N LEU A 71 2.95 -3.93 8.25
CA LEU A 71 4.19 -3.18 8.49
C LEU A 71 3.94 -1.67 8.60
N MET A 72 3.21 -1.09 7.66
CA MET A 72 2.83 0.32 7.67
C MET A 72 1.98 0.70 8.88
N HIS A 73 0.98 -0.15 9.22
CA HIS A 73 0.17 0.08 10.41
C HIS A 73 1.01 0.14 11.68
N LEU A 74 1.98 -0.74 11.82
CA LEU A 74 2.89 -0.76 12.95
C LEU A 74 3.79 0.47 12.99
N TYR A 75 4.27 0.94 11.83
CA TYR A 75 5.01 2.18 11.74
C TYR A 75 4.17 3.36 12.25
N LEU A 76 2.96 3.53 11.75
CA LEU A 76 2.06 4.59 12.20
C LEU A 76 1.77 4.55 13.68
N LYS A 77 1.59 3.34 14.24
CA LYS A 77 1.25 3.13 15.64
C LYS A 77 2.43 3.37 16.57
N ASN A 78 3.62 2.95 16.20
CA ASN A 78 4.78 2.88 17.09
C ASN A 78 5.76 4.03 16.91
N GLU A 79 5.82 4.62 15.70
CA GLU A 79 6.85 5.60 15.35
C GLU A 79 6.26 7.00 15.08
N THR A 80 4.94 7.15 15.16
CA THR A 80 4.27 8.44 14.90
C THR A 80 3.14 8.71 15.88
N SER A 81 2.65 9.96 15.93
CA SER A 81 1.45 10.35 16.66
C SER A 81 0.14 10.11 15.90
N PHE A 82 0.15 9.36 14.79
CA PHE A 82 -0.99 9.21 13.88
C PHE A 82 -2.29 8.79 14.59
N PHE A 83 -2.22 7.85 15.53
CA PHE A 83 -3.39 7.34 16.26
C PHE A 83 -3.71 8.09 17.56
N THR A 84 -2.86 9.00 18.00
CA THR A 84 -3.12 9.87 19.17
C THR A 84 -3.60 11.26 18.75
N GLU A 85 -3.28 11.68 17.56
CA GLU A 85 -3.74 12.91 16.93
C GLU A 85 -4.75 12.58 15.82
N LYS A 86 -5.28 13.62 15.18
CA LYS A 86 -6.18 13.47 14.03
C LYS A 86 -5.61 14.20 12.80
N PRO A 87 -4.47 13.74 12.24
CA PRO A 87 -3.85 14.39 11.11
C PRO A 87 -4.76 14.37 9.87
N LYS A 88 -4.64 15.38 9.03
CA LYS A 88 -5.32 15.40 7.73
C LYS A 88 -4.56 14.50 6.77
N LEU A 89 -5.19 13.38 6.37
CA LEU A 89 -4.61 12.33 5.54
C LEU A 89 -5.17 12.35 4.13
N LEU A 90 -4.28 12.39 3.14
CA LEU A 90 -4.59 12.00 1.75
C LEU A 90 -4.14 10.55 1.53
N HIS A 91 -5.09 9.66 1.26
CA HIS A 91 -4.84 8.26 0.97
C HIS A 91 -5.09 7.99 -0.52
N ILE A 92 -4.01 7.89 -1.28
CA ILE A 92 -4.03 7.64 -2.72
C ILE A 92 -4.14 6.14 -2.96
N ALA A 93 -5.02 5.71 -3.87
CA ALA A 93 -5.35 4.31 -4.14
C ALA A 93 -5.70 3.52 -2.86
N PRO A 94 -6.77 3.92 -2.14
CA PRO A 94 -7.00 3.49 -0.77
C PRO A 94 -7.17 1.98 -0.62
N GLU A 95 -6.39 1.38 0.27
CA GLU A 95 -6.46 -0.03 0.60
C GLU A 95 -7.63 -0.33 1.54
N TYR A 96 -8.43 -1.32 1.17
CA TYR A 96 -9.65 -1.71 1.88
C TYR A 96 -9.46 -1.91 3.39
N CYS A 97 -8.33 -2.51 3.79
CA CYS A 97 -8.05 -2.82 5.19
C CYS A 97 -7.89 -1.60 6.11
N PHE A 98 -7.67 -0.41 5.55
CA PHE A 98 -7.49 0.83 6.30
C PHE A 98 -8.71 1.74 6.30
N ILE A 99 -9.61 1.63 5.30
CA ILE A 99 -10.68 2.61 5.07
C ILE A 99 -11.54 2.79 6.32
N GLU A 100 -12.21 1.77 6.79
CA GLU A 100 -13.13 1.85 7.95
C GLU A 100 -12.38 2.34 9.21
N ARG A 101 -11.15 1.87 9.42
CA ARG A 101 -10.35 2.25 10.58
C ARG A 101 -9.94 3.71 10.56
N PHE A 102 -9.50 4.21 9.40
CA PHE A 102 -9.09 5.61 9.26
C PHE A 102 -10.29 6.55 9.21
N GLU A 103 -11.40 6.15 8.62
CA GLU A 103 -12.65 6.92 8.69
C GLU A 103 -13.13 7.10 10.14
N ASN A 104 -13.14 6.02 10.93
CA ASN A 104 -13.54 6.08 12.33
C ASN A 104 -12.59 6.92 13.19
N HIS A 105 -11.29 6.94 12.86
CA HIS A 105 -10.31 7.69 13.62
C HIS A 105 -10.24 9.16 13.23
N LEU A 106 -10.17 9.45 11.92
CA LEU A 106 -9.88 10.78 11.37
C LEU A 106 -11.14 11.58 10.99
N GLY A 107 -12.26 10.91 10.72
CA GLY A 107 -13.50 11.56 10.27
C GLY A 107 -13.28 12.36 8.98
N ASP A 108 -13.61 13.66 8.99
CA ASP A 108 -13.50 14.56 7.83
C ASP A 108 -12.04 14.85 7.42
N ASN A 109 -11.08 14.54 8.28
CA ASN A 109 -9.66 14.65 7.95
C ASN A 109 -9.16 13.49 7.07
N TYR A 110 -9.98 12.46 6.81
CA TYR A 110 -9.63 11.35 5.95
C TYR A 110 -10.16 11.54 4.53
N ILE A 111 -9.26 11.79 3.59
CA ILE A 111 -9.55 11.98 2.17
C ILE A 111 -8.94 10.83 1.40
N THR A 112 -9.77 10.11 0.66
CA THR A 112 -9.34 9.04 -0.25
C THR A 112 -9.45 9.51 -1.69
N ALA A 113 -8.42 9.23 -2.49
CA ALA A 113 -8.35 9.67 -3.88
C ALA A 113 -7.79 8.59 -4.80
N ASP A 114 -8.35 8.47 -6.00
CA ASP A 114 -7.89 7.53 -7.02
C ASP A 114 -8.45 7.96 -8.38
N ILE A 115 -7.84 7.48 -9.46
CA ILE A 115 -8.30 7.80 -10.82
C ILE A 115 -9.56 7.01 -11.20
N GLU A 116 -9.73 5.78 -10.72
CA GLU A 116 -10.82 4.87 -11.13
C GLU A 116 -11.49 4.11 -9.97
N SER A 117 -10.80 3.95 -8.84
CA SER A 117 -11.28 3.14 -7.73
C SER A 117 -12.61 3.65 -7.16
N PRO A 118 -13.63 2.78 -7.03
CA PRO A 118 -14.89 3.13 -6.38
C PRO A 118 -14.78 3.31 -4.86
N LEU A 119 -13.63 3.00 -4.27
CA LEU A 119 -13.34 3.18 -2.85
C LEU A 119 -12.87 4.61 -2.54
N ALA A 120 -12.49 5.37 -3.56
CA ALA A 120 -12.05 6.75 -3.40
C ALA A 120 -13.23 7.73 -3.39
N LYS A 121 -13.17 8.72 -2.50
CA LYS A 121 -14.15 9.82 -2.41
C LYS A 121 -13.89 10.89 -3.47
N VAL A 122 -12.63 11.05 -3.87
CA VAL A 122 -12.18 12.04 -4.85
C VAL A 122 -11.60 11.33 -6.07
N LYS A 123 -12.15 11.64 -7.25
CA LYS A 123 -11.54 11.20 -8.50
C LYS A 123 -10.37 12.13 -8.84
N MET A 124 -9.16 11.57 -8.96
CA MET A 124 -7.94 12.36 -9.04
C MET A 124 -6.87 11.65 -9.88
N ASP A 125 -6.20 12.40 -10.74
CA ASP A 125 -4.95 12.00 -11.36
C ASP A 125 -3.78 12.46 -10.46
N LEU A 126 -2.86 11.55 -10.16
CA LEU A 126 -1.71 11.84 -9.31
C LEU A 126 -0.72 12.85 -9.93
N HIS A 127 -0.73 13.01 -11.26
CA HIS A 127 0.08 14.02 -11.96
C HIS A 127 -0.39 15.46 -11.72
N ASP A 128 -1.63 15.65 -11.22
CA ASP A 128 -2.23 16.97 -10.96
C ASP A 128 -3.21 16.85 -9.78
N ILE A 129 -2.67 16.94 -8.57
CA ILE A 129 -3.45 16.78 -7.34
C ILE A 129 -4.31 18.02 -7.09
N PRO A 130 -5.67 17.94 -7.09
CA PRO A 130 -6.57 19.09 -7.03
C PRO A 130 -6.73 19.64 -5.59
N PHE A 131 -5.63 19.77 -4.88
CA PHE A 131 -5.55 20.36 -3.54
C PHE A 131 -4.46 21.42 -3.50
N GLU A 132 -4.65 22.41 -2.62
CA GLU A 132 -3.68 23.48 -2.41
C GLU A 132 -2.37 22.95 -1.79
N ASP A 133 -1.31 23.73 -1.95
CA ASP A 133 -0.03 23.48 -1.30
C ASP A 133 -0.19 23.39 0.22
N ASN A 134 0.61 22.52 0.84
CA ASN A 134 0.66 22.39 2.30
C ASN A 134 -0.70 22.07 2.96
N THR A 135 -1.51 21.24 2.31
CA THR A 135 -2.85 20.87 2.78
C THR A 135 -2.85 19.71 3.76
N PHE A 136 -1.98 18.72 3.56
CA PHE A 136 -2.03 17.44 4.28
C PHE A 136 -0.88 17.29 5.28
N ASP A 137 -1.20 16.73 6.44
CA ASP A 137 -0.22 16.33 7.45
C ASP A 137 0.45 15.01 7.07
N VAL A 138 -0.33 14.12 6.44
CA VAL A 138 0.13 12.79 6.01
C VAL A 138 -0.37 12.49 4.60
N VAL A 139 0.48 11.88 3.77
CA VAL A 139 0.10 11.35 2.46
C VAL A 139 0.50 9.88 2.38
N PHE A 140 -0.44 9.02 1.97
CA PHE A 140 -0.17 7.63 1.62
C PHE A 140 -0.24 7.45 0.13
N CYS A 141 0.85 6.92 -0.45
CA CYS A 141 0.97 6.55 -1.86
C CYS A 141 1.68 5.20 -1.93
N ASN A 142 0.88 4.13 -1.89
CA ASN A 142 1.40 2.76 -1.81
C ASN A 142 1.04 1.98 -3.05
N HIS A 143 2.05 1.44 -3.72
CA HIS A 143 1.89 0.65 -4.94
C HIS A 143 1.10 1.42 -6.02
N VAL A 144 1.53 2.65 -6.30
CA VAL A 144 0.96 3.53 -7.33
C VAL A 144 2.03 4.04 -8.29
N LEU A 145 3.22 4.38 -7.78
CA LEU A 145 4.27 5.04 -8.57
C LEU A 145 4.83 4.15 -9.70
N GLU A 146 4.74 2.85 -9.56
CA GLU A 146 5.11 1.88 -10.60
C GLU A 146 4.14 1.86 -11.80
N HIS A 147 2.93 2.40 -11.64
CA HIS A 147 1.88 2.42 -12.67
C HIS A 147 1.80 3.75 -13.43
N VAL A 148 2.37 4.83 -12.88
CA VAL A 148 2.24 6.17 -13.48
C VAL A 148 3.32 6.43 -14.52
N LYS A 149 3.01 7.27 -15.53
CA LYS A 149 3.96 7.57 -16.60
C LYS A 149 5.13 8.41 -16.13
N ASP A 150 4.87 9.46 -15.38
CA ASP A 150 5.86 10.39 -14.83
C ASP A 150 5.80 10.34 -13.30
N ASP A 151 6.54 9.41 -12.71
CA ASP A 151 6.59 9.21 -11.27
C ASP A 151 7.27 10.39 -10.56
N VAL A 152 8.24 11.04 -11.20
CA VAL A 152 8.89 12.23 -10.64
C VAL A 152 7.87 13.37 -10.48
N ARG A 153 7.04 13.60 -11.49
CA ARG A 153 5.95 14.59 -11.41
C ARG A 153 4.97 14.23 -10.30
N CYS A 154 4.57 12.97 -10.21
CA CYS A 154 3.68 12.50 -9.14
C CYS A 154 4.29 12.70 -7.75
N MET A 155 5.56 12.37 -7.57
CA MET A 155 6.28 12.60 -6.30
C MET A 155 6.35 14.09 -5.95
N GLN A 156 6.56 14.97 -6.94
CA GLN A 156 6.56 16.43 -6.74
C GLN A 156 5.17 16.95 -6.32
N GLU A 157 4.09 16.44 -6.89
CA GLU A 157 2.73 16.78 -6.49
C GLU A 157 2.41 16.31 -5.06
N ILE A 158 2.81 15.09 -4.69
CA ILE A 158 2.70 14.61 -3.30
C ILE A 158 3.44 15.57 -2.36
N ARG A 159 4.67 15.94 -2.71
CA ARG A 159 5.47 16.89 -1.92
C ARG A 159 4.81 18.28 -1.85
N ARG A 160 4.23 18.76 -2.92
CA ARG A 160 3.57 20.07 -2.99
C ARG A 160 2.43 20.17 -1.98
N VAL A 161 1.55 19.18 -1.96
CA VAL A 161 0.37 19.18 -1.07
C VAL A 161 0.69 18.81 0.38
N LEU A 162 1.87 18.25 0.65
CA LEU A 162 2.33 17.91 1.99
C LEU A 162 2.74 19.18 2.75
N LYS A 163 2.34 19.30 4.02
CA LYS A 163 2.78 20.37 4.91
C LYS A 163 4.28 20.26 5.23
N PRO A 164 4.97 21.35 5.58
CA PRO A 164 6.39 21.32 5.97
C PRO A 164 6.70 20.38 7.14
N SER A 165 5.79 20.24 8.10
CA SER A 165 5.90 19.33 9.24
C SER A 165 5.34 17.93 8.98
N GLY A 166 4.76 17.70 7.79
CA GLY A 166 4.12 16.45 7.43
C GLY A 166 5.09 15.39 6.93
N PHE A 167 4.54 14.20 6.68
CA PHE A 167 5.28 13.12 6.03
C PHE A 167 4.42 12.36 5.02
N ALA A 168 5.08 11.80 4.00
CA ALA A 168 4.46 10.87 3.08
C ALA A 168 5.07 9.48 3.25
N LEU A 169 4.25 8.43 3.15
CA LEU A 169 4.70 7.06 2.97
C LEU A 169 4.52 6.71 1.50
N CYS A 170 5.64 6.57 0.80
CA CYS A 170 5.67 6.22 -0.62
C CYS A 170 6.29 4.83 -0.74
N GLN A 171 5.44 3.80 -0.83
CA GLN A 171 5.89 2.42 -0.98
C GLN A 171 5.61 1.92 -2.39
N SER A 172 6.58 1.23 -2.96
CA SER A 172 6.45 0.54 -4.25
C SER A 172 7.17 -0.80 -4.18
N PRO A 173 6.80 -1.79 -4.99
CA PRO A 173 7.52 -3.04 -5.07
C PRO A 173 8.97 -2.80 -5.49
N GLN A 174 9.92 -3.41 -4.79
CA GLN A 174 11.33 -3.29 -5.09
C GLN A 174 11.96 -4.64 -5.38
N ARG A 175 12.90 -4.63 -6.29
CA ARG A 175 13.83 -5.73 -6.50
C ARG A 175 15.20 -5.37 -5.93
N TYR A 176 15.51 -5.91 -4.77
CA TYR A 176 16.76 -5.62 -4.06
C TYR A 176 18.01 -6.21 -4.73
N ASP A 177 17.86 -7.12 -5.69
CA ASP A 177 18.92 -7.60 -6.58
C ASP A 177 19.31 -6.59 -7.66
N LEU A 178 18.42 -5.64 -8.00
CA LEU A 178 18.71 -4.55 -8.93
C LEU A 178 19.36 -3.38 -8.20
N ALA A 179 20.48 -2.88 -8.74
CA ALA A 179 21.15 -1.68 -8.23
C ALA A 179 20.35 -0.41 -8.55
N THR A 180 19.75 -0.37 -9.73
CA THR A 180 19.00 0.77 -10.25
C THR A 180 17.63 0.34 -10.73
N THR A 181 16.70 1.27 -10.68
CA THR A 181 15.35 1.14 -11.24
C THR A 181 15.42 0.74 -12.71
N TYR A 182 14.63 -0.26 -13.08
CA TYR A 182 14.50 -0.72 -14.45
C TYR A 182 13.19 -0.21 -15.05
N GLU A 183 13.29 0.54 -16.11
CA GLU A 183 12.19 1.09 -16.90
C GLU A 183 12.55 1.01 -18.38
N ASP A 184 11.59 0.62 -19.21
CA ASP A 184 11.72 0.59 -20.67
C ASP A 184 10.38 0.96 -21.32
N ALA A 185 10.30 2.18 -21.83
CA ALA A 185 9.09 2.71 -22.47
C ALA A 185 8.70 1.99 -23.78
N SER A 186 9.60 1.20 -24.37
CA SER A 186 9.31 0.40 -25.56
C SER A 186 8.46 -0.83 -25.24
N ILE A 187 8.43 -1.29 -23.98
CA ILE A 187 7.62 -2.42 -23.51
C ILE A 187 6.18 -1.96 -23.30
N THR A 188 5.34 -2.17 -24.30
CA THR A 188 3.93 -1.74 -24.28
C THR A 188 2.94 -2.90 -24.18
N ASP A 189 3.34 -4.11 -24.56
CA ASP A 189 2.50 -5.29 -24.45
C ASP A 189 2.34 -5.71 -22.98
N PRO A 190 1.10 -5.95 -22.48
CA PRO A 190 0.85 -6.33 -21.10
C PRO A 190 1.56 -7.61 -20.65
N ARG A 191 1.75 -8.59 -21.54
CA ARG A 191 2.45 -9.84 -21.19
C ARG A 191 3.94 -9.64 -21.06
N GLU A 192 4.52 -8.79 -21.91
CA GLU A 192 5.93 -8.39 -21.79
C GLU A 192 6.14 -7.59 -20.48
N ARG A 193 5.21 -6.69 -20.11
CA ARG A 193 5.26 -6.01 -18.81
C ARG A 193 5.21 -6.98 -17.64
N GLU A 194 4.36 -8.00 -17.67
CA GLU A 194 4.29 -9.03 -16.62
C GLU A 194 5.64 -9.77 -16.46
N ILE A 195 6.36 -10.01 -17.57
CA ILE A 195 7.68 -10.65 -17.56
C ILE A 195 8.75 -9.69 -16.99
N HIS A 196 8.79 -8.46 -17.47
CA HIS A 196 9.83 -7.50 -17.15
C HIS A 196 9.60 -6.76 -15.83
N PHE A 197 8.33 -6.43 -15.52
CA PHE A 197 7.95 -5.58 -14.39
C PHE A 197 7.05 -6.29 -13.37
N LEU A 198 6.82 -7.61 -13.50
CA LEU A 198 6.07 -8.49 -12.60
C LEU A 198 4.54 -8.31 -12.63
N GLN A 199 4.01 -7.29 -13.31
CA GLN A 199 2.57 -7.09 -13.54
C GLN A 199 2.33 -6.48 -14.91
N ASP A 200 1.16 -6.75 -15.46
CA ASP A 200 0.75 -6.37 -16.81
C ASP A 200 0.51 -4.85 -16.99
N ASP A 201 0.36 -4.12 -15.90
CA ASP A 201 0.13 -2.67 -15.85
C ASP A 201 1.28 -1.86 -15.22
N HIS A 202 2.36 -2.52 -14.78
CA HIS A 202 3.57 -1.82 -14.34
C HIS A 202 4.33 -1.21 -15.52
N LEU A 203 4.94 -0.05 -15.29
CA LEU A 203 5.79 0.65 -16.26
C LEU A 203 7.27 0.56 -15.87
N ARG A 204 7.56 0.23 -14.63
CA ARG A 204 8.89 0.09 -14.05
C ARG A 204 8.92 -0.88 -12.88
N ILE A 205 10.10 -1.29 -12.50
CA ILE A 205 10.36 -1.94 -11.23
C ILE A 205 11.52 -1.23 -10.52
N TYR A 206 11.30 -0.79 -9.32
CA TYR A 206 12.29 -0.05 -8.54
C TYR A 206 13.39 -0.96 -8.02
N GLY A 207 14.63 -0.46 -8.11
CA GLY A 207 15.83 -1.07 -7.54
C GLY A 207 16.16 -0.49 -6.16
N ARG A 208 17.41 -0.74 -5.71
CA ARG A 208 17.92 -0.18 -4.45
C ARG A 208 18.07 1.34 -4.46
N ASP A 209 18.03 1.96 -5.62
CA ASP A 209 18.07 3.40 -5.82
C ASP A 209 16.73 4.11 -5.55
N TYR A 210 15.65 3.39 -5.16
CA TYR A 210 14.33 3.97 -4.97
C TYR A 210 14.31 5.17 -4.02
N GLY A 211 15.02 5.07 -2.87
CA GLY A 211 15.17 6.22 -1.97
C GLY A 211 15.76 7.44 -2.66
N SER A 212 16.77 7.25 -3.50
CA SER A 212 17.38 8.34 -4.27
C SER A 212 16.46 8.91 -5.36
N GLN A 213 15.53 8.12 -5.91
CA GLN A 213 14.51 8.64 -6.83
C GLN A 213 13.54 9.58 -6.08
N LEU A 214 13.12 9.21 -4.88
CA LEU A 214 12.31 10.07 -4.02
C LEU A 214 13.05 11.37 -3.66
N GLU A 215 14.35 11.30 -3.31
CA GLU A 215 15.18 12.48 -3.03
C GLU A 215 15.32 13.42 -4.22
N LYS A 216 15.48 12.90 -5.44
CA LYS A 216 15.51 13.70 -6.68
C LYS A 216 14.24 14.51 -6.92
N SER A 217 13.11 14.07 -6.37
CA SER A 217 11.84 14.80 -6.43
C SER A 217 11.72 15.89 -5.34
N GLY A 218 12.78 16.07 -4.53
CA GLY A 218 12.92 17.11 -3.53
C GLY A 218 12.55 16.70 -2.10
N PHE A 219 12.23 15.43 -1.84
CA PHE A 219 12.02 14.94 -0.49
C PHE A 219 13.32 14.78 0.29
N THR A 220 13.23 14.96 1.61
CA THR A 220 14.19 14.35 2.55
C THR A 220 13.65 12.95 2.88
N VAL A 221 14.43 11.91 2.62
CA VAL A 221 13.98 10.51 2.72
C VAL A 221 14.65 9.82 3.91
N GLU A 222 13.83 9.27 4.80
CA GLU A 222 14.26 8.44 5.92
C GLU A 222 13.89 6.97 5.64
N PRO A 223 14.84 6.09 5.32
CA PRO A 223 14.58 4.66 5.18
C PRO A 223 14.49 4.01 6.57
N VAL A 224 13.32 3.48 6.91
CA VAL A 224 13.06 2.86 8.21
C VAL A 224 12.98 1.34 8.07
N ASN A 225 13.92 0.62 8.68
CA ASN A 225 13.85 -0.82 8.84
C ASN A 225 13.14 -1.18 10.15
N LEU A 226 11.81 -1.29 10.09
CA LEU A 226 11.01 -1.60 11.28
C LEU A 226 11.21 -3.04 11.77
N ILE A 227 11.53 -3.97 10.87
CA ILE A 227 11.80 -5.38 11.20
C ILE A 227 12.99 -5.50 12.15
N LYS A 228 14.05 -4.71 11.91
CA LYS A 228 15.22 -4.69 12.78
C LYS A 228 14.88 -4.20 14.20
N LYS A 229 13.94 -3.27 14.33
CA LYS A 229 13.46 -2.76 15.63
C LYS A 229 12.57 -3.76 16.37
N LEU A 230 11.66 -4.44 15.66
CA LEU A 230 10.71 -5.39 16.23
C LEU A 230 11.35 -6.74 16.59
N GLY A 231 12.39 -7.15 15.85
CA GLY A 231 12.99 -8.45 15.91
C GLY A 231 12.26 -9.53 15.12
N LEU A 232 12.96 -10.62 14.78
CA LEU A 232 12.46 -11.65 13.86
C LEU A 232 11.26 -12.42 14.42
N THR A 233 11.22 -12.69 15.73
CA THR A 233 10.14 -13.46 16.35
C THR A 233 8.79 -12.75 16.20
N GLU A 234 8.70 -11.46 16.58
CA GLU A 234 7.48 -10.68 16.45
C GLU A 234 7.13 -10.41 15.00
N SER A 235 8.12 -10.14 14.15
CA SER A 235 7.91 -9.96 12.72
C SER A 235 7.33 -11.20 12.06
N SER A 236 7.82 -12.40 12.39
CA SER A 236 7.30 -13.66 11.89
C SER A 236 5.89 -13.95 12.41
N ARG A 237 5.62 -13.66 13.69
CA ARG A 237 4.28 -13.81 14.28
C ARG A 237 3.23 -12.94 13.59
N MET A 238 3.62 -11.75 13.14
CA MET A 238 2.76 -10.85 12.39
C MET A 238 2.84 -11.06 10.87
N ALA A 239 3.63 -12.04 10.42
CA ALA A 239 3.89 -12.33 9.01
C ALA A 239 4.22 -11.03 8.23
N LEU A 240 5.24 -10.31 8.71
CA LEU A 240 5.72 -9.07 8.09
C LEU A 240 6.70 -9.38 6.94
N PRO A 241 6.85 -8.49 5.96
CA PRO A 241 7.81 -8.62 4.88
C PRO A 241 9.22 -8.30 5.41
N LEU A 242 10.05 -9.33 5.60
CA LEU A 242 11.31 -9.23 6.37
C LEU A 242 12.37 -8.30 5.77
N GLU A 243 12.32 -8.07 4.47
CA GLU A 243 13.31 -7.24 3.75
C GLU A 243 12.78 -5.84 3.40
N GLU A 244 11.49 -5.57 3.63
CA GLU A 244 10.87 -4.32 3.20
C GLU A 244 11.30 -3.14 4.07
N ILE A 245 11.70 -2.07 3.41
CA ILE A 245 12.04 -0.79 4.01
C ILE A 245 10.87 0.17 3.84
N ILE A 246 10.49 0.88 4.91
CA ILE A 246 9.52 1.97 4.83
C ILE A 246 10.25 3.26 4.46
N TYR A 247 9.84 3.90 3.37
CA TYR A 247 10.38 5.19 2.96
C TYR A 247 9.49 6.30 3.48
N VAL A 248 9.99 7.02 4.47
CA VAL A 248 9.34 8.18 5.08
C VAL A 248 9.87 9.42 4.39
N CYS A 249 9.02 10.07 3.62
CA CYS A 249 9.36 11.23 2.82
C CYS A 249 8.89 12.50 3.52
N ARG A 250 9.81 13.42 3.79
CA ARG A 250 9.52 14.73 4.39
C ARG A 250 9.76 15.86 3.38
N LYS A 251 9.02 16.96 3.56
CA LYS A 251 9.14 18.13 2.68
C LYS A 251 10.42 18.90 2.90
#